data_bd923c7d63d8f248093bfaf02f27c1eb
#
_entry.id   bd923c7d63d8f248093bfaf02f27c1eb
#
_cell.length_a   1.000
_cell.length_b   1.000
_cell.length_c   1.000
_cell.angle_alpha   90.00
_cell.angle_beta   90.00
_cell.angle_gamma   90.00
#
_symmetry.space_group_name_H-M   'P 1'
#
loop_
_entity.id
_entity.type
_entity.pdbx_description
1 polymer ?
#
loop_
_entity_poly.entity_id
_entity_poly.type
_entity_poly.pdbx_seq_one_letter_code
_entity_poly.pdbx_strand_id
1 'polypeptide(L)'
;MKKTLMTAAILAGAATTANAQQTNYPLTLTNCGVDVSFDAAPDSAVTIGQSATEILYSLGLAPKVSGTSVWFNPVLPQFKTINEGIERLADNDPSFESVVTKKPGLVAVQYEWHVGQNGSVGTRDMFHDIGVPTYILPADCDTKDNSTGGDGTRTGAFETAAVYKGIRELAQIFDVPAQGETLVSDLQATEAAAIARAAQLDLPDDLSAVFWFSSADLQTDPYVAGRLGAPGYMMAKLGIENVIQSDEEWPTVGWESIARADPDVIVIAYMDRRRFPADDAAQKLAFLRTDPVTRQMTAVKKGRIVQMDAHAMSATMRSIYGLKTLSKALSQMSFE
;
A
#
# COMPACT_ATOMS: atom_id res chain seq x y z
N MET A 1 37.79 62.87 15.16
CA MET A 1 36.89 61.82 15.58
C MET A 1 35.77 61.69 14.52
N LYS A 2 35.91 60.73 13.58
CA LYS A 2 34.87 60.49 12.55
C LYS A 2 34.03 59.31 12.99
N LYS A 3 32.72 59.53 13.19
CA LYS A 3 31.73 58.49 13.50
C LYS A 3 31.19 57.94 12.19
N THR A 4 31.48 56.67 11.92
CA THR A 4 30.91 55.91 10.77
C THR A 4 29.57 55.32 11.23
N LEU A 5 28.47 55.72 10.61
CA LEU A 5 27.16 55.07 10.76
C LEU A 5 27.15 53.83 9.85
N MET A 6 26.90 52.69 10.46
CA MET A 6 26.68 51.41 9.75
C MET A 6 25.17 51.22 9.58
N THR A 7 24.68 51.31 8.34
CA THR A 7 23.27 51.11 7.99
C THR A 7 23.08 49.59 7.77
N ALA A 8 22.32 48.95 8.66
CA ALA A 8 21.92 47.53 8.49
C ALA A 8 20.73 47.45 7.51
N ALA A 9 20.93 46.83 6.37
CA ALA A 9 19.86 46.52 5.42
C ALA A 9 19.14 45.24 5.87
N ILE A 10 17.88 45.36 6.26
CA ILE A 10 17.00 44.21 6.56
C ILE A 10 16.46 43.69 5.22
N LEU A 11 16.95 42.55 4.77
CA LEU A 11 16.32 41.78 3.67
C LEU A 11 15.06 41.13 4.21
N ALA A 12 13.89 41.71 3.89
CA ALA A 12 12.61 41.04 4.05
C ALA A 12 12.48 39.94 2.98
N GLY A 13 12.71 38.70 3.37
CA GLY A 13 12.41 37.54 2.52
C GLY A 13 10.90 37.44 2.31
N ALA A 14 10.41 37.72 1.10
CA ALA A 14 9.04 37.44 0.71
C ALA A 14 8.88 35.92 0.65
N ALA A 15 8.21 35.35 1.64
CA ALA A 15 7.70 33.97 1.57
C ALA A 15 6.63 33.95 0.46
N THR A 16 6.98 33.45 -0.73
CA THR A 16 6.00 33.11 -1.74
C THR A 16 5.18 31.94 -1.21
N THR A 17 3.99 32.20 -0.71
CA THR A 17 2.97 31.17 -0.53
C THR A 17 2.68 30.61 -1.92
N ALA A 18 3.14 29.40 -2.20
CA ALA A 18 2.68 28.66 -3.36
C ALA A 18 1.17 28.50 -3.18
N ASN A 19 0.38 29.29 -3.89
CA ASN A 19 -1.05 29.05 -4.03
C ASN A 19 -1.16 27.68 -4.72
N ALA A 20 -1.57 26.67 -3.99
CA ALA A 20 -1.96 25.40 -4.60
C ALA A 20 -3.09 25.70 -5.57
N GLN A 21 -2.82 25.49 -6.85
CA GLN A 21 -3.72 25.80 -7.92
C GLN A 21 -4.94 24.88 -7.80
N GLN A 22 -6.15 25.46 -7.73
CA GLN A 22 -7.40 24.71 -7.77
C GLN A 22 -7.47 23.85 -9.03
N THR A 23 -8.16 22.71 -8.95
CA THR A 23 -8.36 21.84 -10.11
C THR A 23 -9.23 22.54 -11.16
N ASN A 24 -8.80 22.52 -12.43
CA ASN A 24 -9.61 23.01 -13.53
C ASN A 24 -10.54 21.90 -13.99
N TYR A 25 -11.86 22.16 -13.95
CA TYR A 25 -12.87 21.25 -14.49
C TYR A 25 -13.38 21.79 -15.85
N PRO A 26 -13.82 20.88 -16.79
CA PRO A 26 -13.83 19.43 -16.64
C PRO A 26 -12.43 18.83 -16.56
N LEU A 27 -12.23 17.90 -15.61
CA LEU A 27 -10.99 17.14 -15.44
C LEU A 27 -11.14 15.79 -16.14
N THR A 28 -10.23 15.44 -17.03
CA THR A 28 -10.16 14.09 -17.62
C THR A 28 -8.82 13.45 -17.26
N LEU A 29 -8.86 12.21 -16.76
CA LEU A 29 -7.71 11.40 -16.41
C LEU A 29 -7.78 10.06 -17.13
N THR A 30 -6.64 9.58 -17.66
CA THR A 30 -6.53 8.19 -18.12
C THR A 30 -6.18 7.32 -16.92
N ASN A 31 -7.13 6.50 -16.48
CA ASN A 31 -7.00 5.65 -15.28
C ASN A 31 -7.10 4.19 -15.66
N CYS A 32 -6.00 3.42 -15.50
CA CYS A 32 -5.92 2.01 -15.90
C CYS A 32 -6.45 1.76 -17.32
N GLY A 33 -5.99 2.58 -18.30
CA GLY A 33 -6.35 2.45 -19.72
C GLY A 33 -7.73 2.99 -20.11
N VAL A 34 -8.50 3.57 -19.19
CA VAL A 34 -9.82 4.15 -19.44
C VAL A 34 -9.83 5.62 -19.08
N ASP A 35 -10.37 6.47 -19.98
CA ASP A 35 -10.55 7.89 -19.70
C ASP A 35 -11.76 8.09 -18.79
N VAL A 36 -11.54 8.80 -17.69
CA VAL A 36 -12.58 9.15 -16.70
C VAL A 36 -12.64 10.67 -16.59
N SER A 37 -13.83 11.24 -16.75
CA SER A 37 -14.04 12.68 -16.74
C SER A 37 -14.92 13.10 -15.57
N PHE A 38 -14.61 14.27 -15.02
CA PHE A 38 -15.32 14.91 -13.91
C PHE A 38 -15.64 16.35 -14.30
N ASP A 39 -16.92 16.71 -14.32
CA ASP A 39 -17.35 18.08 -14.60
C ASP A 39 -17.15 19.00 -13.40
N ALA A 40 -17.08 18.44 -12.20
CA ALA A 40 -16.83 19.10 -10.92
C ALA A 40 -16.28 18.08 -9.90
N ALA A 41 -15.80 18.59 -8.76
CA ALA A 41 -15.40 17.74 -7.64
C ALA A 41 -16.58 16.90 -7.14
N PRO A 42 -16.44 15.56 -6.98
CA PRO A 42 -17.51 14.72 -6.45
C PRO A 42 -17.95 15.15 -5.04
N ASP A 43 -19.25 15.10 -4.77
CA ASP A 43 -19.81 15.40 -3.45
C ASP A 43 -19.67 14.23 -2.47
N SER A 44 -19.57 13.02 -2.99
CA SER A 44 -19.47 11.79 -2.20
C SER A 44 -18.64 10.72 -2.90
N ALA A 45 -18.10 9.79 -2.10
CA ALA A 45 -17.40 8.61 -2.60
C ALA A 45 -17.80 7.35 -1.81
N VAL A 46 -17.77 6.20 -2.51
CA VAL A 46 -17.65 4.89 -1.88
C VAL A 46 -16.24 4.36 -2.17
N THR A 47 -15.62 3.76 -1.18
CA THR A 47 -14.29 3.15 -1.35
C THR A 47 -14.38 1.63 -1.30
N ILE A 48 -13.78 0.97 -2.29
CA ILE A 48 -13.60 -0.47 -2.36
C ILE A 48 -12.10 -0.75 -2.18
N GLY A 49 -11.71 -0.91 -0.93
CA GLY A 49 -10.32 -1.11 -0.54
C GLY A 49 -9.86 -0.14 0.55
N GLN A 50 -9.18 -0.72 1.53
CA GLN A 50 -8.65 0.02 2.69
C GLN A 50 -7.70 1.16 2.28
N SER A 51 -6.87 0.96 1.24
CA SER A 51 -5.95 2.01 0.77
C SER A 51 -6.67 3.22 0.20
N ALA A 52 -7.69 2.99 -0.63
CA ALA A 52 -8.50 4.09 -1.18
C ALA A 52 -9.17 4.89 -0.07
N THR A 53 -9.70 4.19 0.96
CA THR A 53 -10.29 4.81 2.15
C THR A 53 -9.28 5.69 2.88
N GLU A 54 -8.10 5.15 3.19
CA GLU A 54 -7.08 5.85 3.98
C GLU A 54 -6.44 7.00 3.23
N ILE A 55 -6.34 6.94 1.90
CA ILE A 55 -5.93 8.07 1.08
C ILE A 55 -6.95 9.20 1.19
N LEU A 56 -8.25 8.93 1.00
CA LEU A 56 -9.28 9.96 1.12
C LEU A 56 -9.31 10.57 2.53
N TYR A 57 -9.14 9.76 3.58
CA TYR A 57 -9.06 10.26 4.96
C TYR A 57 -7.83 11.16 5.15
N SER A 58 -6.68 10.76 4.60
CA SER A 58 -5.43 11.54 4.68
C SER A 58 -5.51 12.88 3.94
N LEU A 59 -6.34 12.94 2.89
CA LEU A 59 -6.65 14.17 2.16
C LEU A 59 -7.70 15.06 2.87
N GLY A 60 -8.21 14.65 4.04
CA GLY A 60 -9.26 15.37 4.77
C GLY A 60 -10.67 15.18 4.20
N LEU A 61 -10.86 14.17 3.34
CA LEU A 61 -12.11 13.91 2.61
C LEU A 61 -13.01 12.88 3.30
N ALA A 62 -12.74 12.50 4.55
CA ALA A 62 -13.58 11.56 5.30
C ALA A 62 -15.07 11.95 5.30
N PRO A 63 -15.47 13.24 5.41
CA PRO A 63 -16.89 13.64 5.33
C PRO A 63 -17.57 13.34 3.99
N LYS A 64 -16.78 13.13 2.93
CA LYS A 64 -17.29 12.76 1.61
C LYS A 64 -17.40 11.24 1.42
N VAL A 65 -16.86 10.42 2.32
CA VAL A 65 -16.91 8.96 2.22
C VAL A 65 -18.22 8.45 2.82
N SER A 66 -19.10 7.92 1.97
CA SER A 66 -20.43 7.43 2.34
C SER A 66 -20.50 5.92 2.61
N GLY A 67 -19.40 5.18 2.31
CA GLY A 67 -19.29 3.75 2.57
C GLY A 67 -17.90 3.24 2.25
N THR A 68 -17.47 2.20 2.99
CA THR A 68 -16.15 1.56 2.84
C THR A 68 -16.27 0.05 2.77
N SER A 69 -15.29 -0.62 2.18
CA SER A 69 -15.23 -2.09 2.13
C SER A 69 -13.80 -2.59 1.94
N VAL A 70 -13.60 -3.91 1.99
CA VAL A 70 -12.32 -4.61 1.80
C VAL A 70 -11.27 -4.15 2.81
N TRP A 71 -11.40 -4.67 4.02
CA TRP A 71 -10.52 -4.37 5.16
C TRP A 71 -9.66 -5.57 5.53
N PHE A 72 -8.36 -5.35 5.73
CA PHE A 72 -7.41 -6.36 6.23
C PHE A 72 -7.12 -6.17 7.71
N ASN A 73 -6.90 -4.93 8.12
CA ASN A 73 -6.50 -4.53 9.45
C ASN A 73 -7.31 -3.30 9.91
N PRO A 74 -7.23 -2.90 11.18
CA PRO A 74 -7.78 -1.64 11.63
C PRO A 74 -7.28 -0.48 10.77
N VAL A 75 -8.11 0.53 10.61
CA VAL A 75 -7.71 1.79 10.00
C VAL A 75 -6.50 2.39 10.73
N LEU A 76 -5.70 3.21 10.04
CA LEU A 76 -4.61 3.95 10.69
C LEU A 76 -5.10 4.65 11.96
N PRO A 77 -4.34 4.62 13.07
CA PRO A 77 -4.82 5.04 14.40
C PRO A 77 -5.42 6.44 14.45
N GLN A 78 -4.87 7.38 13.66
CA GLN A 78 -5.37 8.76 13.59
C GLN A 78 -6.77 8.87 12.98
N PHE A 79 -7.25 7.86 12.27
CA PHE A 79 -8.57 7.85 11.63
C PHE A 79 -9.61 6.99 12.35
N LYS A 80 -9.24 6.39 13.50
CA LYS A 80 -10.11 5.46 14.23
C LYS A 80 -11.51 6.07 14.49
N THR A 81 -11.55 7.22 15.11
CA THR A 81 -12.83 7.89 15.47
C THR A 81 -13.65 8.27 14.24
N ILE A 82 -13.00 8.75 13.17
CA ILE A 82 -13.68 9.09 11.92
C ILE A 82 -14.26 7.84 11.28
N ASN A 83 -13.49 6.75 11.23
CA ASN A 83 -13.91 5.51 10.60
C ASN A 83 -15.05 4.81 11.32
N GLU A 84 -15.19 5.00 12.64
CA GLU A 84 -16.31 4.47 13.44
C GLU A 84 -17.69 5.06 13.02
N GLY A 85 -17.67 6.27 12.44
CA GLY A 85 -18.87 6.95 11.93
C GLY A 85 -19.23 6.66 10.48
N ILE A 86 -18.40 5.89 9.75
CA ILE A 86 -18.59 5.60 8.33
C ILE A 86 -19.01 4.14 8.16
N GLU A 87 -20.07 3.91 7.40
CA GLU A 87 -20.61 2.58 7.19
C GLU A 87 -19.62 1.68 6.46
N ARG A 88 -19.37 0.49 7.01
CA ARG A 88 -18.66 -0.59 6.36
C ARG A 88 -19.68 -1.45 5.62
N LEU A 89 -19.66 -1.37 4.27
CA LEU A 89 -20.60 -2.10 3.42
C LEU A 89 -20.32 -3.60 3.42
N ALA A 90 -19.04 -3.98 3.51
CA ALA A 90 -18.59 -5.36 3.64
C ALA A 90 -17.16 -5.40 4.21
N ASP A 91 -16.81 -6.51 4.87
CA ASP A 91 -15.41 -6.79 5.26
C ASP A 91 -14.55 -7.20 4.05
N ASN A 92 -15.18 -7.85 3.07
CA ASN A 92 -14.62 -8.21 1.76
C ASN A 92 -15.35 -7.43 0.66
N ASP A 93 -15.62 -8.10 -0.47
CA ASP A 93 -16.26 -7.52 -1.64
C ASP A 93 -17.71 -7.11 -1.31
N PRO A 94 -18.08 -5.84 -1.49
CA PRO A 94 -19.47 -5.41 -1.35
C PRO A 94 -20.29 -5.87 -2.57
N SER A 95 -21.60 -5.93 -2.45
CA SER A 95 -22.44 -6.10 -3.65
C SER A 95 -22.52 -4.79 -4.44
N PHE A 96 -22.75 -4.88 -5.76
CA PHE A 96 -23.00 -3.73 -6.60
C PHE A 96 -24.11 -2.83 -6.04
N GLU A 97 -25.22 -3.45 -5.63
CA GLU A 97 -26.37 -2.75 -5.08
C GLU A 97 -26.05 -1.98 -3.80
N SER A 98 -25.22 -2.56 -2.91
CA SER A 98 -24.82 -1.88 -1.67
C SER A 98 -23.99 -0.63 -1.94
N VAL A 99 -23.16 -0.65 -3.00
CA VAL A 99 -22.39 0.50 -3.46
C VAL A 99 -23.28 1.56 -4.07
N VAL A 100 -24.12 1.20 -5.07
CA VAL A 100 -24.91 2.19 -5.81
C VAL A 100 -26.05 2.80 -4.99
N THR A 101 -26.55 2.08 -3.97
CA THR A 101 -27.54 2.62 -3.02
C THR A 101 -27.02 3.86 -2.27
N LYS A 102 -25.71 4.00 -2.12
CA LYS A 102 -25.07 5.20 -1.54
C LYS A 102 -25.05 6.40 -2.48
N LYS A 103 -25.42 6.23 -3.76
CA LYS A 103 -25.40 7.27 -4.80
C LYS A 103 -24.07 8.02 -4.84
N PRO A 104 -22.93 7.30 -4.94
CA PRO A 104 -21.63 7.95 -4.90
C PRO A 104 -21.39 8.78 -6.17
N GLY A 105 -20.75 9.95 -6.00
CA GLY A 105 -20.19 10.70 -7.11
C GLY A 105 -18.88 10.13 -7.64
N LEU A 106 -18.27 9.18 -6.90
CA LEU A 106 -17.07 8.42 -7.28
C LEU A 106 -17.05 7.08 -6.55
N VAL A 107 -16.67 6.02 -7.26
CA VAL A 107 -16.21 4.76 -6.62
C VAL A 107 -14.69 4.68 -6.75
N ALA A 108 -13.98 4.86 -5.63
CA ALA A 108 -12.53 4.74 -5.55
C ALA A 108 -12.14 3.30 -5.18
N VAL A 109 -11.34 2.64 -6.01
CA VAL A 109 -11.10 1.20 -5.97
C VAL A 109 -9.62 0.93 -5.77
N GLN A 110 -9.27 0.04 -4.84
CA GLN A 110 -7.89 -0.35 -4.59
C GLN A 110 -7.39 -1.36 -5.59
N TYR A 111 -8.18 -2.40 -5.89
CA TYR A 111 -7.80 -3.50 -6.76
C TYR A 111 -8.69 -3.55 -8.02
N GLU A 112 -8.07 -3.65 -9.19
CA GLU A 112 -8.78 -3.70 -10.47
C GLU A 112 -9.76 -4.87 -10.55
N TRP A 113 -9.47 -5.99 -9.89
CA TRP A 113 -10.33 -7.18 -9.88
C TRP A 113 -11.76 -6.91 -9.39
N HIS A 114 -11.99 -5.83 -8.61
CA HIS A 114 -13.33 -5.49 -8.14
C HIS A 114 -14.21 -4.90 -9.23
N VAL A 115 -13.61 -4.18 -10.18
CA VAL A 115 -14.35 -3.44 -11.21
C VAL A 115 -13.81 -3.66 -12.63
N GLY A 116 -12.85 -4.55 -12.81
CA GLY A 116 -12.31 -4.94 -14.11
C GLY A 116 -13.33 -5.70 -14.97
N GLN A 117 -12.88 -6.30 -16.06
CA GLN A 117 -13.74 -6.99 -17.03
C GLN A 117 -14.63 -8.08 -16.39
N ASN A 118 -14.12 -8.77 -15.36
CA ASN A 118 -14.85 -9.78 -14.58
C ASN A 118 -15.02 -9.32 -13.12
N GLY A 119 -15.27 -8.04 -12.91
CA GLY A 119 -15.26 -7.43 -11.60
C GLY A 119 -16.17 -8.14 -10.60
N SER A 120 -15.62 -8.48 -9.42
CA SER A 120 -16.36 -9.18 -8.36
C SER A 120 -17.47 -8.34 -7.74
N VAL A 121 -17.38 -7.01 -7.86
CA VAL A 121 -18.42 -6.07 -7.39
C VAL A 121 -19.31 -5.61 -8.55
N GLY A 122 -18.73 -5.41 -9.73
CA GLY A 122 -19.38 -4.95 -10.95
C GLY A 122 -18.30 -4.48 -11.92
N THR A 123 -18.63 -4.31 -13.20
CA THR A 123 -17.66 -3.77 -14.16
C THR A 123 -17.65 -2.24 -14.16
N ARG A 124 -16.56 -1.63 -14.64
CA ARG A 124 -16.50 -0.16 -14.85
C ARG A 124 -17.67 0.32 -15.70
N ASP A 125 -18.00 -0.42 -16.75
CA ASP A 125 -19.12 -0.09 -17.64
C ASP A 125 -20.45 -0.07 -16.90
N MET A 126 -20.71 -1.05 -16.02
CA MET A 126 -21.94 -1.07 -15.20
C MET A 126 -22.07 0.19 -14.32
N PHE A 127 -20.97 0.68 -13.75
CA PHE A 127 -20.98 1.91 -12.97
C PHE A 127 -21.13 3.15 -13.87
N HIS A 128 -20.39 3.21 -14.98
CA HIS A 128 -20.42 4.35 -15.91
C HIS A 128 -21.78 4.49 -16.60
N ASP A 129 -22.45 3.40 -16.94
CA ASP A 129 -23.80 3.40 -17.56
C ASP A 129 -24.86 4.06 -16.66
N ILE A 130 -24.66 4.03 -15.35
CA ILE A 130 -25.54 4.72 -14.39
C ILE A 130 -24.98 6.09 -13.93
N GLY A 131 -23.96 6.60 -14.61
CA GLY A 131 -23.36 7.91 -14.34
C GLY A 131 -22.46 7.96 -13.10
N VAL A 132 -21.94 6.82 -12.63
CA VAL A 132 -21.02 6.74 -11.50
C VAL A 132 -19.59 6.47 -12.00
N PRO A 133 -18.69 7.45 -12.00
CA PRO A 133 -17.31 7.24 -12.40
C PRO A 133 -16.58 6.32 -11.40
N THR A 134 -15.64 5.52 -11.94
CA THR A 134 -14.76 4.65 -11.14
C THR A 134 -13.32 5.10 -11.28
N TYR A 135 -12.56 5.04 -10.19
CA TYR A 135 -11.14 5.34 -10.17
C TYR A 135 -10.39 4.19 -9.47
N ILE A 136 -9.53 3.49 -10.20
CA ILE A 136 -8.68 2.42 -9.66
C ILE A 136 -7.34 3.04 -9.24
N LEU A 137 -6.80 2.64 -8.07
CA LEU A 137 -5.48 3.10 -7.65
C LEU A 137 -4.40 2.63 -8.64
N PRO A 138 -3.59 3.53 -9.23
CA PRO A 138 -2.61 3.20 -10.27
C PRO A 138 -1.61 2.11 -9.86
N ALA A 139 -1.31 2.00 -8.58
CA ALA A 139 -0.40 0.97 -8.07
C ALA A 139 -0.88 -0.48 -8.34
N ASP A 140 -2.16 -0.68 -8.66
CA ASP A 140 -2.72 -1.99 -9.01
C ASP A 140 -2.82 -2.25 -10.53
N CYS A 141 -2.58 -1.25 -11.37
CA CYS A 141 -2.60 -1.43 -12.83
C CYS A 141 -1.31 -0.96 -13.52
N ASP A 142 -0.56 -0.02 -12.94
CA ASP A 142 0.71 0.42 -13.50
C ASP A 142 1.73 -0.73 -13.40
N THR A 143 2.28 -1.18 -14.53
CA THR A 143 3.23 -2.31 -14.62
C THR A 143 2.68 -3.64 -14.06
N LYS A 144 1.37 -3.86 -14.16
CA LYS A 144 0.72 -5.08 -13.70
C LYS A 144 -0.33 -5.54 -14.72
N ASP A 145 -0.33 -6.81 -15.04
CA ASP A 145 -1.33 -7.47 -15.87
C ASP A 145 -2.32 -8.22 -14.97
N ASN A 146 -3.55 -7.73 -14.90
CA ASN A 146 -4.65 -8.31 -14.15
C ASN A 146 -5.60 -9.13 -15.02
N SER A 147 -5.28 -9.34 -16.31
CA SER A 147 -6.15 -10.03 -17.27
C SER A 147 -6.25 -11.53 -17.04
N THR A 148 -5.26 -12.13 -16.37
CA THR A 148 -5.16 -13.59 -16.16
C THR A 148 -5.86 -14.09 -14.89
N GLY A 149 -6.49 -13.20 -14.13
CA GLY A 149 -7.14 -13.51 -12.85
C GLY A 149 -6.14 -13.64 -11.68
N GLY A 150 -6.64 -13.93 -10.48
CA GLY A 150 -5.83 -13.93 -9.26
C GLY A 150 -5.34 -12.53 -8.91
N ASP A 151 -4.16 -12.46 -8.26
CA ASP A 151 -3.56 -11.17 -7.85
C ASP A 151 -2.72 -10.52 -8.97
N GLY A 152 -2.83 -11.01 -10.21
CA GLY A 152 -2.14 -10.50 -11.38
C GLY A 152 -0.63 -10.82 -11.40
N THR A 153 -0.02 -10.50 -12.53
CA THR A 153 1.43 -10.67 -12.77
C THR A 153 2.07 -9.33 -13.06
N ARG A 154 3.17 -9.02 -12.40
CA ARG A 154 3.86 -7.76 -12.66
C ARG A 154 4.71 -7.87 -13.92
N THR A 155 4.55 -6.89 -14.81
CA THR A 155 5.35 -6.72 -16.03
C THR A 155 6.58 -5.82 -15.80
N GLY A 156 6.65 -5.18 -14.63
CA GLY A 156 7.75 -4.36 -14.15
C GLY A 156 7.71 -4.23 -12.63
N ALA A 157 8.82 -3.79 -12.02
CA ALA A 157 8.88 -3.60 -10.58
C ALA A 157 7.87 -2.54 -10.11
N PHE A 158 7.21 -2.82 -8.98
CA PHE A 158 6.44 -1.81 -8.27
C PHE A 158 7.37 -0.66 -7.81
N GLU A 159 6.90 0.56 -7.99
CA GLU A 159 7.54 1.77 -7.48
C GLU A 159 6.50 2.62 -6.74
N THR A 160 6.91 3.25 -5.65
CA THR A 160 6.03 4.13 -4.84
C THR A 160 5.49 5.32 -5.62
N ALA A 161 6.11 5.65 -6.77
CA ALA A 161 5.61 6.66 -7.71
C ALA A 161 4.16 6.40 -8.13
N ALA A 162 3.74 5.13 -8.29
CA ALA A 162 2.35 4.78 -8.61
C ALA A 162 1.39 5.10 -7.46
N VAL A 163 1.83 4.94 -6.21
CA VAL A 163 1.06 5.35 -5.02
C VAL A 163 0.93 6.87 -4.97
N TYR A 164 2.04 7.60 -5.20
CA TYR A 164 2.04 9.06 -5.21
C TYR A 164 1.17 9.64 -6.34
N LYS A 165 1.17 8.99 -7.51
CA LYS A 165 0.26 9.31 -8.61
C LYS A 165 -1.20 9.20 -8.16
N GLY A 166 -1.58 8.07 -7.55
CA GLY A 166 -2.95 7.86 -7.05
C GLY A 166 -3.40 8.90 -6.03
N ILE A 167 -2.52 9.29 -5.11
CA ILE A 167 -2.78 10.36 -4.14
C ILE A 167 -3.03 11.70 -4.84
N ARG A 168 -2.17 12.08 -5.79
CA ARG A 168 -2.30 13.33 -6.55
C ARG A 168 -3.56 13.37 -7.39
N GLU A 169 -3.86 12.28 -8.12
CA GLU A 169 -5.05 12.20 -8.96
C GLU A 169 -6.33 12.26 -8.12
N LEU A 170 -6.42 11.54 -7.00
CA LEU A 170 -7.56 11.65 -6.07
C LEU A 170 -7.67 13.08 -5.49
N ALA A 171 -6.55 13.71 -5.15
CA ALA A 171 -6.55 15.09 -4.67
C ALA A 171 -7.03 16.07 -5.75
N GLN A 172 -6.68 15.86 -7.02
CA GLN A 172 -7.20 16.64 -8.14
C GLN A 172 -8.69 16.39 -8.37
N ILE A 173 -9.15 15.13 -8.36
CA ILE A 173 -10.56 14.77 -8.51
C ILE A 173 -11.44 15.48 -7.48
N PHE A 174 -10.95 15.67 -6.25
CA PHE A 174 -11.70 16.27 -5.15
C PHE A 174 -11.37 17.77 -4.89
N ASP A 175 -10.59 18.40 -5.76
CA ASP A 175 -10.15 19.81 -5.65
C ASP A 175 -9.38 20.13 -4.36
N VAL A 176 -8.50 19.22 -3.96
CA VAL A 176 -7.62 19.38 -2.79
C VAL A 176 -6.14 19.11 -3.14
N PRO A 177 -5.59 19.67 -4.24
CA PRO A 177 -4.24 19.31 -4.72
C PRO A 177 -3.13 19.65 -3.71
N ALA A 178 -3.31 20.70 -2.90
CA ALA A 178 -2.35 21.05 -1.84
C ALA A 178 -2.19 19.96 -0.78
N GLN A 179 -3.30 19.37 -0.36
CA GLN A 179 -3.32 18.27 0.59
C GLN A 179 -2.65 17.02 -0.01
N GLY A 180 -2.87 16.80 -1.32
CA GLY A 180 -2.20 15.73 -2.07
C GLY A 180 -0.68 15.88 -2.06
N GLU A 181 -0.14 17.07 -2.37
CA GLU A 181 1.30 17.30 -2.37
C GLU A 181 1.90 17.21 -0.96
N THR A 182 1.18 17.70 0.06
CA THR A 182 1.61 17.56 1.46
C THR A 182 1.73 16.08 1.84
N LEU A 183 0.70 15.28 1.59
CA LEU A 183 0.72 13.85 1.89
C LEU A 183 1.84 13.11 1.15
N VAL A 184 2.04 13.41 -0.13
CA VAL A 184 3.13 12.81 -0.93
C VAL A 184 4.49 13.19 -0.35
N SER A 185 4.71 14.45 0.01
CA SER A 185 5.96 14.93 0.61
C SER A 185 6.26 14.21 1.93
N ASP A 186 5.26 14.01 2.80
CA ASP A 186 5.42 13.32 4.08
C ASP A 186 5.75 11.83 3.89
N LEU A 187 5.12 11.19 2.91
CA LEU A 187 5.40 9.80 2.57
C LEU A 187 6.81 9.63 1.98
N GLN A 188 7.22 10.53 1.07
CA GLN A 188 8.59 10.55 0.51
C GLN A 188 9.64 10.78 1.60
N ALA A 189 9.39 11.67 2.54
CA ALA A 189 10.28 11.89 3.69
C ALA A 189 10.39 10.63 4.57
N THR A 190 9.27 9.93 4.79
CA THR A 190 9.24 8.67 5.55
C THR A 190 10.03 7.57 4.84
N GLU A 191 9.87 7.45 3.54
CA GLU A 191 10.58 6.50 2.69
C GLU A 191 12.08 6.76 2.69
N ALA A 192 12.49 8.01 2.44
CA ALA A 192 13.89 8.41 2.45
C ALA A 192 14.56 8.16 3.81
N ALA A 193 13.86 8.45 4.92
CA ALA A 193 14.37 8.19 6.25
C ALA A 193 14.55 6.68 6.54
N ALA A 194 13.69 5.82 6.00
CA ALA A 194 13.81 4.38 6.16
C ALA A 194 15.02 3.83 5.39
N ILE A 195 15.22 4.28 4.14
CA ILE A 195 16.37 3.92 3.31
C ILE A 195 17.67 4.42 3.94
N ALA A 196 17.71 5.69 4.38
CA ALA A 196 18.89 6.26 5.02
C ALA A 196 19.27 5.52 6.32
N ARG A 197 18.28 5.03 7.08
CA ARG A 197 18.55 4.19 8.26
C ARG A 197 19.23 2.89 7.87
N ALA A 198 18.70 2.17 6.88
CA ALA A 198 19.30 0.90 6.45
C ALA A 198 20.73 1.09 5.92
N ALA A 199 20.98 2.15 5.17
CA ALA A 199 22.31 2.48 4.64
C ALA A 199 23.38 2.79 5.72
N GLN A 200 22.97 3.00 6.98
CA GLN A 200 23.84 3.20 8.12
C GLN A 200 24.11 1.92 8.93
N LEU A 201 23.45 0.82 8.56
CA LEU A 201 23.63 -0.46 9.23
C LEU A 201 24.74 -1.25 8.55
N ASP A 202 25.49 -1.99 9.35
CA ASP A 202 26.47 -2.97 8.88
C ASP A 202 25.75 -4.29 8.57
N LEU A 203 25.09 -4.32 7.40
CA LEU A 203 24.34 -5.48 6.93
C LEU A 203 25.22 -6.36 6.05
N PRO A 204 25.04 -7.71 6.07
CA PRO A 204 25.74 -8.58 5.12
C PRO A 204 25.39 -8.20 3.66
N ASP A 205 26.38 -8.30 2.77
CA ASP A 205 26.19 -8.01 1.33
C ASP A 205 25.22 -8.98 0.65
N ASP A 206 25.05 -10.19 1.21
CA ASP A 206 24.19 -11.27 0.74
C ASP A 206 22.95 -11.45 1.62
N LEU A 207 22.58 -10.45 2.42
CA LEU A 207 21.40 -10.50 3.28
C LEU A 207 20.15 -10.84 2.48
N SER A 208 19.44 -11.88 2.90
CA SER A 208 18.29 -12.42 2.17
C SER A 208 17.02 -12.47 3.03
N ALA A 209 15.85 -12.41 2.37
CA ALA A 209 14.57 -12.51 3.06
C ALA A 209 13.49 -13.23 2.25
N VAL A 210 12.46 -13.69 2.98
CA VAL A 210 11.19 -14.12 2.44
C VAL A 210 10.05 -13.39 3.17
N PHE A 211 9.01 -13.01 2.41
CA PHE A 211 7.78 -12.44 2.96
C PHE A 211 6.65 -13.46 2.83
N TRP A 212 6.12 -13.91 3.95
CA TRP A 212 4.98 -14.82 4.03
C TRP A 212 3.70 -14.05 4.30
N PHE A 213 2.85 -13.93 3.27
CA PHE A 213 1.58 -13.23 3.38
C PHE A 213 0.52 -14.06 4.11
N SER A 214 0.15 -15.22 3.56
CA SER A 214 -0.85 -16.14 4.12
C SER A 214 -0.64 -17.54 3.57
N SER A 215 -1.53 -18.46 3.92
CA SER A 215 -1.66 -19.79 3.33
C SER A 215 -3.10 -20.25 3.48
N ALA A 216 -3.58 -21.08 2.56
CA ALA A 216 -4.91 -21.69 2.66
C ALA A 216 -5.05 -22.54 3.94
N ASP A 217 -3.98 -23.21 4.33
CA ASP A 217 -3.78 -23.88 5.61
C ASP A 217 -2.32 -23.76 6.02
N LEU A 218 -1.98 -23.92 7.31
CA LEU A 218 -0.60 -23.87 7.79
C LEU A 218 0.29 -24.99 7.22
N GLN A 219 -0.31 -26.12 6.84
CA GLN A 219 0.38 -27.28 6.27
C GLN A 219 0.53 -27.22 4.74
N THR A 220 -0.09 -26.24 4.09
CA THR A 220 0.00 -26.05 2.63
C THR A 220 1.10 -25.06 2.28
N ASP A 221 1.47 -25.04 1.00
CA ASP A 221 2.45 -24.10 0.48
C ASP A 221 2.00 -22.65 0.73
N PRO A 222 2.88 -21.81 1.30
CA PRO A 222 2.55 -20.43 1.63
C PRO A 222 2.46 -19.55 0.39
N TYR A 223 1.59 -18.54 0.46
CA TYR A 223 1.63 -17.40 -0.44
C TYR A 223 2.76 -16.47 0.00
N VAL A 224 3.82 -16.42 -0.80
CA VAL A 224 5.01 -15.60 -0.53
C VAL A 224 5.17 -14.51 -1.57
N ALA A 225 5.85 -13.44 -1.21
CA ALA A 225 6.01 -12.32 -2.12
C ALA A 225 6.96 -12.64 -3.27
N GLY A 226 6.53 -12.41 -4.50
CA GLY A 226 7.37 -12.37 -5.67
C GLY A 226 8.33 -11.16 -5.67
N ARG A 227 9.23 -11.12 -6.65
CA ARG A 227 10.34 -10.14 -6.69
C ARG A 227 9.91 -8.74 -7.13
N LEU A 228 8.78 -8.59 -7.83
CA LEU A 228 8.37 -7.33 -8.47
C LEU A 228 7.30 -6.56 -7.69
N GLY A 229 6.68 -7.15 -6.65
CA GLY A 229 5.67 -6.51 -5.81
C GLY A 229 6.24 -5.55 -4.75
N ALA A 230 5.38 -5.01 -3.89
CA ALA A 230 5.78 -4.08 -2.83
C ALA A 230 6.83 -4.65 -1.85
N PRO A 231 6.78 -5.94 -1.43
CA PRO A 231 7.87 -6.52 -0.65
C PRO A 231 9.20 -6.60 -1.41
N GLY A 232 9.17 -6.92 -2.72
CA GLY A 232 10.35 -6.90 -3.59
C GLY A 232 10.97 -5.50 -3.63
N TYR A 233 10.14 -4.46 -3.77
CA TYR A 233 10.58 -3.07 -3.67
C TYR A 233 11.25 -2.76 -2.33
N MET A 234 10.62 -3.15 -1.21
CA MET A 234 11.19 -2.91 0.13
C MET A 234 12.56 -3.57 0.27
N MET A 235 12.69 -4.82 -0.16
CA MET A 235 13.94 -5.56 -0.12
C MET A 235 15.00 -4.88 -0.98
N ALA A 236 14.69 -4.54 -2.21
CA ALA A 236 15.62 -3.85 -3.12
C ALA A 236 16.11 -2.50 -2.56
N LYS A 237 15.21 -1.68 -1.97
CA LYS A 237 15.59 -0.39 -1.37
C LYS A 237 16.44 -0.52 -0.10
N LEU A 238 16.40 -1.66 0.58
CA LEU A 238 17.17 -1.93 1.79
C LEU A 238 18.39 -2.82 1.55
N GLY A 239 18.69 -3.19 0.29
CA GLY A 239 19.83 -4.05 -0.06
C GLY A 239 19.64 -5.51 0.37
N ILE A 240 18.40 -6.02 0.36
CA ILE A 240 18.06 -7.39 0.75
C ILE A 240 17.71 -8.20 -0.50
N GLU A 241 18.24 -9.40 -0.63
CA GLU A 241 17.88 -10.34 -1.69
C GLU A 241 16.53 -11.01 -1.36
N ASN A 242 15.61 -11.03 -2.34
CA ASN A 242 14.42 -11.87 -2.25
C ASN A 242 14.75 -13.30 -2.68
N VAL A 243 14.61 -14.28 -1.80
CA VAL A 243 14.86 -15.69 -2.15
C VAL A 243 13.81 -16.26 -3.13
N ILE A 244 12.71 -15.53 -3.36
CA ILE A 244 11.63 -15.90 -4.27
C ILE A 244 11.76 -15.11 -5.58
N GLN A 245 12.16 -15.79 -6.65
CA GLN A 245 12.46 -15.18 -7.96
C GLN A 245 11.27 -15.29 -8.94
N SER A 246 10.04 -15.17 -8.46
CA SER A 246 8.82 -15.15 -9.28
C SER A 246 8.39 -13.72 -9.63
N ASP A 247 7.81 -13.54 -10.81
CA ASP A 247 7.17 -12.28 -11.24
C ASP A 247 5.68 -12.20 -10.81
N GLU A 248 5.09 -13.33 -10.38
CA GLU A 248 3.77 -13.34 -9.77
C GLU A 248 3.76 -12.50 -8.49
N GLU A 249 2.66 -11.82 -8.21
CA GLU A 249 2.54 -10.98 -7.00
C GLU A 249 2.68 -11.84 -5.73
N TRP A 250 1.96 -12.98 -5.69
CA TRP A 250 1.91 -13.89 -4.54
C TRP A 250 1.99 -15.36 -4.96
N PRO A 251 3.13 -15.84 -5.48
CA PRO A 251 3.28 -17.25 -5.82
C PRO A 251 3.16 -18.14 -4.59
N THR A 252 2.72 -19.38 -4.79
CA THR A 252 2.82 -20.44 -3.79
C THR A 252 4.15 -21.15 -3.94
N VAL A 253 4.92 -21.28 -2.84
CA VAL A 253 6.24 -21.92 -2.83
C VAL A 253 6.38 -22.84 -1.63
N GLY A 254 6.73 -24.09 -1.85
CA GLY A 254 6.87 -25.11 -0.80
C GLY A 254 7.92 -24.76 0.25
N TRP A 255 7.62 -25.10 1.52
CA TRP A 255 8.50 -24.82 2.65
C TRP A 255 9.89 -25.47 2.51
N GLU A 256 10.00 -26.63 1.84
CA GLU A 256 11.29 -27.26 1.59
C GLU A 256 12.18 -26.42 0.65
N SER A 257 11.56 -25.73 -0.31
CA SER A 257 12.29 -24.81 -1.22
C SER A 257 12.75 -23.57 -0.48
N ILE A 258 11.88 -22.98 0.36
CA ILE A 258 12.20 -21.84 1.21
C ILE A 258 13.31 -22.20 2.21
N ALA A 259 13.20 -23.37 2.87
CA ALA A 259 14.20 -23.83 3.82
C ALA A 259 15.55 -24.16 3.15
N ARG A 260 15.55 -24.62 1.90
CA ARG A 260 16.80 -24.83 1.13
C ARG A 260 17.49 -23.51 0.80
N ALA A 261 16.71 -22.46 0.52
CA ALA A 261 17.24 -21.12 0.30
C ALA A 261 17.74 -20.48 1.61
N ASP A 262 17.25 -20.95 2.75
CA ASP A 262 17.61 -20.55 4.12
C ASP A 262 17.69 -19.04 4.34
N PRO A 263 16.58 -18.29 4.15
CA PRO A 263 16.61 -16.82 4.26
C PRO A 263 17.08 -16.34 5.64
N ASP A 264 17.82 -15.23 5.66
CA ASP A 264 18.33 -14.62 6.89
C ASP A 264 17.22 -13.97 7.73
N VAL A 265 16.16 -13.51 7.06
CA VAL A 265 15.01 -12.84 7.68
C VAL A 265 13.70 -13.40 7.11
N ILE A 266 12.76 -13.68 7.98
CA ILE A 266 11.38 -14.01 7.59
C ILE A 266 10.47 -12.88 8.02
N VAL A 267 9.72 -12.29 7.07
CA VAL A 267 8.70 -11.29 7.36
C VAL A 267 7.34 -11.97 7.24
N ILE A 268 6.57 -11.98 8.33
CA ILE A 268 5.24 -12.58 8.36
C ILE A 268 4.15 -11.51 8.45
N ALA A 269 3.13 -11.63 7.60
CA ALA A 269 1.98 -10.76 7.69
C ALA A 269 1.11 -11.08 8.92
N TYR A 270 0.48 -10.05 9.49
CA TYR A 270 -0.66 -10.21 10.39
C TYR A 270 -1.88 -9.52 9.80
N MET A 271 -3.06 -10.12 10.01
CA MET A 271 -4.36 -9.58 9.61
C MET A 271 -5.36 -9.72 10.75
N ASP A 272 -6.21 -8.70 10.93
CA ASP A 272 -7.39 -8.83 11.80
C ASP A 272 -8.51 -9.59 11.09
N ARG A 273 -8.61 -9.46 9.77
CA ARG A 273 -9.48 -10.29 8.94
C ARG A 273 -8.93 -11.72 8.91
N ARG A 274 -9.67 -12.65 9.49
CA ARG A 274 -9.28 -14.06 9.62
C ARG A 274 -9.99 -14.91 8.57
N ARG A 275 -9.47 -14.94 7.34
CA ARG A 275 -9.98 -15.81 6.28
C ARG A 275 -9.40 -17.21 6.38
N PHE A 276 -8.09 -17.29 6.71
CA PHE A 276 -7.33 -18.51 6.85
C PHE A 276 -6.64 -18.59 8.23
N PRO A 277 -6.32 -19.80 8.74
CA PRO A 277 -5.52 -19.93 9.96
C PRO A 277 -4.19 -19.16 9.90
N ALA A 278 -3.57 -19.14 8.72
CA ALA A 278 -2.31 -18.43 8.48
C ALA A 278 -2.45 -16.89 8.39
N ASP A 279 -3.64 -16.32 8.55
CA ASP A 279 -3.80 -14.87 8.72
C ASP A 279 -3.40 -14.44 10.13
N ASP A 280 -3.33 -15.38 11.07
CA ASP A 280 -2.88 -15.15 12.45
C ASP A 280 -1.37 -15.26 12.58
N ALA A 281 -0.70 -14.15 12.91
CA ALA A 281 0.75 -14.15 13.13
C ALA A 281 1.20 -15.07 14.26
N ALA A 282 0.37 -15.27 15.31
CA ALA A 282 0.71 -16.20 16.40
C ALA A 282 0.74 -17.66 15.91
N GLN A 283 -0.19 -18.04 15.04
CA GLN A 283 -0.19 -19.37 14.41
C GLN A 283 0.98 -19.54 13.46
N LYS A 284 1.32 -18.54 12.65
CA LYS A 284 2.54 -18.55 11.82
C LYS A 284 3.80 -18.74 12.66
N LEU A 285 3.95 -17.99 13.75
CA LEU A 285 5.10 -18.11 14.65
C LEU A 285 5.18 -19.49 15.30
N ALA A 286 4.04 -20.05 15.73
CA ALA A 286 4.00 -21.39 16.29
C ALA A 286 4.41 -22.42 15.25
N PHE A 287 3.88 -22.35 14.03
CA PHE A 287 4.24 -23.22 12.92
C PHE A 287 5.75 -23.14 12.62
N LEU A 288 6.30 -21.96 12.38
CA LEU A 288 7.74 -21.80 12.09
C LEU A 288 8.65 -22.43 13.15
N ARG A 289 8.24 -22.40 14.42
CA ARG A 289 9.04 -22.94 15.55
C ARG A 289 8.86 -24.44 15.78
N THR A 290 7.78 -25.05 15.31
CA THR A 290 7.42 -26.44 15.62
C THR A 290 7.55 -27.38 14.43
N ASP A 291 7.32 -26.87 13.21
CA ASP A 291 7.44 -27.71 12.01
C ASP A 291 8.87 -28.21 11.80
N PRO A 292 9.06 -29.50 11.45
CA PRO A 292 10.39 -30.11 11.34
C PRO A 292 11.32 -29.45 10.32
N VAL A 293 10.77 -28.86 9.24
CA VAL A 293 11.51 -28.20 8.17
C VAL A 293 11.82 -26.75 8.57
N THR A 294 10.78 -25.97 8.85
CA THR A 294 10.92 -24.51 9.04
C THR A 294 11.73 -24.14 10.29
N ARG A 295 11.63 -24.94 11.38
CA ARG A 295 12.43 -24.70 12.59
C ARG A 295 13.94 -24.84 12.39
N GLN A 296 14.38 -25.42 11.25
CA GLN A 296 15.81 -25.54 10.94
C GLN A 296 16.38 -24.31 10.26
N MET A 297 15.54 -23.46 9.68
CA MET A 297 15.98 -22.23 9.01
C MET A 297 16.73 -21.30 9.96
N THR A 298 17.75 -20.65 9.44
CA THR A 298 18.61 -19.71 10.18
C THR A 298 17.81 -18.57 10.79
N ALA A 299 16.87 -17.98 10.04
CA ALA A 299 15.98 -16.93 10.54
C ALA A 299 15.17 -17.37 11.77
N VAL A 300 14.67 -18.60 11.79
CA VAL A 300 13.88 -19.13 12.90
C VAL A 300 14.77 -19.39 14.13
N LYS A 301 15.92 -20.03 13.95
CA LYS A 301 16.89 -20.32 15.02
C LYS A 301 17.44 -19.06 15.67
N LYS A 302 17.70 -18.03 14.87
CA LYS A 302 18.22 -16.72 15.32
C LYS A 302 17.13 -15.74 15.78
N GLY A 303 15.83 -16.10 15.61
CA GLY A 303 14.70 -15.25 15.94
C GLY A 303 14.54 -14.03 15.05
N ARG A 304 15.07 -14.06 13.83
CA ARG A 304 15.00 -12.97 12.84
C ARG A 304 13.67 -13.00 12.09
N ILE A 305 12.58 -12.86 12.82
CA ILE A 305 11.22 -12.87 12.32
C ILE A 305 10.58 -11.51 12.56
N VAL A 306 10.16 -10.84 11.49
CA VAL A 306 9.50 -9.54 11.53
C VAL A 306 8.01 -9.74 11.33
N GLN A 307 7.17 -9.18 12.20
CA GLN A 307 5.74 -9.10 11.98
C GLN A 307 5.40 -7.79 11.27
N MET A 308 4.67 -7.86 10.18
CA MET A 308 4.26 -6.72 9.38
C MET A 308 2.75 -6.74 9.12
N ASP A 309 2.15 -5.57 9.11
CA ASP A 309 0.77 -5.38 8.63
C ASP A 309 0.64 -5.94 7.21
N ALA A 310 -0.31 -6.85 6.98
CA ALA A 310 -0.55 -7.44 5.65
C ALA A 310 -0.80 -6.38 4.57
N HIS A 311 -1.52 -5.32 4.92
CA HIS A 311 -1.80 -4.23 3.99
C HIS A 311 -0.56 -3.39 3.66
N ALA A 312 0.48 -3.40 4.51
CA ALA A 312 1.78 -2.82 4.22
C ALA A 312 2.61 -3.67 3.24
N MET A 313 2.28 -4.95 3.06
CA MET A 313 2.91 -5.81 2.06
C MET A 313 2.29 -5.67 0.67
N SER A 314 1.18 -4.95 0.53
CA SER A 314 0.53 -4.65 -0.76
C SER A 314 1.00 -3.31 -1.32
N ALA A 315 0.75 -3.07 -2.63
CA ALA A 315 1.12 -1.84 -3.33
C ALA A 315 0.23 -0.64 -2.91
N THR A 316 0.38 -0.18 -1.67
CA THR A 316 -0.43 0.84 -1.00
C THR A 316 0.44 1.89 -0.33
N MET A 317 -0.16 2.97 0.19
CA MET A 317 0.63 3.93 0.98
C MET A 317 1.19 3.29 2.27
N ARG A 318 0.59 2.20 2.78
CA ARG A 318 1.12 1.47 3.93
C ARG A 318 2.43 0.73 3.61
N SER A 319 2.75 0.47 2.32
CA SER A 319 4.04 -0.13 1.94
C SER A 319 5.22 0.74 2.37
N ILE A 320 5.05 2.06 2.39
CA ILE A 320 6.06 3.01 2.87
C ILE A 320 6.26 2.85 4.40
N TYR A 321 5.17 2.61 5.14
CA TYR A 321 5.27 2.29 6.57
C TYR A 321 5.85 0.88 6.80
N GLY A 322 5.59 -0.06 5.88
CA GLY A 322 6.24 -1.38 5.85
C GLY A 322 7.75 -1.27 5.70
N LEU A 323 8.22 -0.47 4.76
CA LEU A 323 9.65 -0.17 4.56
C LEU A 323 10.29 0.41 5.86
N LYS A 324 9.61 1.37 6.49
CA LYS A 324 10.03 1.92 7.80
C LYS A 324 10.10 0.85 8.88
N THR A 325 9.10 -0.06 8.93
CA THR A 325 9.05 -1.16 9.91
C THR A 325 10.20 -2.12 9.70
N LEU A 326 10.45 -2.54 8.45
CA LEU A 326 11.53 -3.45 8.11
C LEU A 326 12.89 -2.83 8.43
N SER A 327 13.17 -1.60 8.00
CA SER A 327 14.44 -0.91 8.28
C SER A 327 14.70 -0.75 9.78
N LYS A 328 13.64 -0.52 10.59
CA LYS A 328 13.74 -0.49 12.04
C LYS A 328 14.02 -1.87 12.63
N ALA A 329 13.37 -2.92 12.15
CA ALA A 329 13.60 -4.28 12.62
C ALA A 329 15.05 -4.72 12.35
N LEU A 330 15.58 -4.45 11.14
CA LEU A 330 16.98 -4.75 10.80
C LEU A 330 17.97 -4.07 11.76
N SER A 331 17.71 -2.83 12.18
CA SER A 331 18.58 -2.13 13.15
C SER A 331 18.60 -2.76 14.57
N GLN A 332 17.72 -3.71 14.83
CA GLN A 332 17.61 -4.42 16.11
C GLN A 332 18.12 -5.87 16.03
N MET A 333 18.53 -6.33 14.85
CA MET A 333 19.03 -7.68 14.60
C MET A 333 20.57 -7.70 14.64
N SER A 334 21.12 -8.83 15.05
CA SER A 334 22.53 -9.16 14.86
C SER A 334 22.67 -10.15 13.71
N PHE A 335 23.63 -9.90 12.83
CA PHE A 335 23.95 -10.76 11.69
C PHE A 335 25.31 -11.47 11.85
N GLU A 336 25.86 -11.39 13.07
CA GLU A 336 27.06 -12.16 13.46
C GLU A 336 26.77 -13.66 13.62
#